data_21ca805a94e2bf50793abb8974d3424a
#
_entry.id   21ca805a94e2bf50793abb8974d3424a
#
_cell.length_a   1.000
_cell.length_b   1.000
_cell.length_c   1.000
_cell.angle_alpha   90.00
_cell.angle_beta   90.00
_cell.angle_gamma   90.00
#
_symmetry.space_group_name_H-M   'P 1'
#
loop_
_entity.id
_entity.type
_entity.pdbx_description
1 polymer ?
#
loop_
_entity_poly.entity_id
_entity_poly.type
_entity_poly.pdbx_seq_one_letter_code
_entity_poly.pdbx_strand_id
1 'polypeptide(L)'
;RVFHPEGVDDPQQIVALAVKEAELTGFDTLMIDTAGRLHIDESLMVELEQIKAATNPVEVLFVADAMTGQDAVKSAKEFHERIGVTGVILTKMDGDARGGAALSIKEVTGQPIKFIGVGEKYDALEPFYPDRIAQRILGMGDVLSLVEKVQAEVDEKDALRLQKKLA
;
A
#
# COMPACT_ATOMS: atom_id res chain seq x y z
N ARG A 1 2.43 -0.12 17.44
CA ARG A 1 1.57 0.52 18.44
C ARG A 1 0.54 1.41 17.71
N VAL A 2 -0.73 1.34 18.10
CA VAL A 2 -1.76 2.27 17.62
C VAL A 2 -1.81 3.44 18.61
N PHE A 3 -1.84 4.66 18.07
CA PHE A 3 -2.02 5.87 18.85
C PHE A 3 -3.47 6.36 18.70
N HIS A 4 -4.15 6.55 19.81
CA HIS A 4 -5.52 7.07 19.84
C HIS A 4 -5.67 7.90 21.14
N PRO A 5 -5.64 9.24 21.06
CA PRO A 5 -5.78 10.08 22.24
C PRO A 5 -7.24 10.10 22.71
N GLU A 6 -7.45 9.92 24.00
CA GLU A 6 -8.80 9.98 24.57
C GLU A 6 -9.39 11.41 24.51
N GLY A 7 -10.65 11.51 24.08
CA GLY A 7 -11.39 12.77 24.07
C GLY A 7 -10.96 13.79 23.00
N VAL A 8 -10.22 13.35 21.99
CA VAL A 8 -9.82 14.19 20.85
C VAL A 8 -10.38 13.58 19.58
N ASP A 9 -11.32 14.27 18.94
CA ASP A 9 -11.97 13.81 17.71
C ASP A 9 -11.48 14.56 16.46
N ASP A 10 -10.79 15.68 16.62
CA ASP A 10 -10.24 16.46 15.52
C ASP A 10 -9.01 15.79 14.91
N PRO A 11 -9.05 15.38 13.61
CA PRO A 11 -7.95 14.67 12.96
C PRO A 11 -6.62 15.43 13.00
N GLN A 12 -6.65 16.75 12.87
CA GLN A 12 -5.43 17.56 12.90
C GLN A 12 -4.77 17.55 14.29
N GLN A 13 -5.57 17.62 15.35
CA GLN A 13 -5.07 17.53 16.72
C GLN A 13 -4.53 16.14 17.03
N ILE A 14 -5.23 15.07 16.56
CA ILE A 14 -4.78 13.68 16.71
C ILE A 14 -3.40 13.51 16.07
N VAL A 15 -3.23 13.99 14.85
CA VAL A 15 -1.96 13.90 14.11
C VAL A 15 -0.86 14.69 14.79
N ALA A 16 -1.11 15.91 15.24
CA ALA A 16 -0.12 16.73 15.96
C ALA A 16 0.35 16.05 17.26
N LEU A 17 -0.58 15.44 18.01
CA LEU A 17 -0.25 14.67 19.21
C LEU A 17 0.53 13.39 18.87
N ALA A 18 0.18 12.71 17.79
CA ALA A 18 0.88 11.50 17.34
C ALA A 18 2.33 11.77 16.93
N VAL A 19 2.59 12.87 16.21
CA VAL A 19 3.95 13.31 15.85
C VAL A 19 4.77 13.56 17.10
N LYS A 20 4.22 14.33 18.05
CA LYS A 20 4.90 14.62 19.31
C LYS A 20 5.19 13.36 20.14
N GLU A 21 4.22 12.45 20.22
CA GLU A 21 4.43 11.17 20.93
C GLU A 21 5.49 10.31 20.25
N ALA A 22 5.51 10.25 18.91
CA ALA A 22 6.51 9.51 18.15
C ALA A 22 7.92 10.05 18.42
N GLU A 23 8.10 11.36 18.42
CA GLU A 23 9.39 12.02 18.74
C GLU A 23 9.85 11.72 20.17
N LEU A 24 8.94 11.84 21.15
CA LEU A 24 9.25 11.61 22.57
C LEU A 24 9.60 10.15 22.87
N THR A 25 8.99 9.22 22.15
CA THR A 25 9.19 7.77 22.37
C THR A 25 10.23 7.17 21.46
N GLY A 26 10.81 7.94 20.51
CA GLY A 26 11.89 7.50 19.63
C GLY A 26 11.43 6.52 18.54
N PHE A 27 10.20 6.66 18.04
CA PHE A 27 9.75 5.89 16.89
C PHE A 27 10.38 6.43 15.60
N ASP A 28 10.92 5.53 14.78
CA ASP A 28 11.55 5.86 13.49
C ASP A 28 10.52 6.16 12.39
N THR A 29 9.31 5.62 12.54
CA THR A 29 8.26 5.70 11.52
C THR A 29 6.90 5.94 12.16
N LEU A 30 6.19 6.95 11.66
CA LEU A 30 4.80 7.22 11.93
C LEU A 30 3.98 7.01 10.67
N MET A 31 2.98 6.13 10.74
CA MET A 31 1.98 5.96 9.68
C MET A 31 0.67 6.60 10.10
N ILE A 32 0.16 7.49 9.24
CA ILE A 32 -1.13 8.16 9.44
C ILE A 32 -2.13 7.46 8.51
N ASP A 33 -3.04 6.71 9.11
CA ASP A 33 -4.15 6.08 8.40
C ASP A 33 -5.34 7.02 8.38
N THR A 34 -5.92 7.23 7.20
CA THR A 34 -7.02 8.16 6.99
C THR A 34 -8.31 7.43 6.66
N ALA A 35 -9.45 8.04 6.94
CA ALA A 35 -10.74 7.44 6.64
C ALA A 35 -10.89 7.14 5.14
N GLY A 36 -11.13 5.86 4.82
CA GLY A 36 -11.47 5.45 3.47
C GLY A 36 -12.91 5.81 3.13
N ARG A 37 -13.14 6.46 1.99
CA ARG A 37 -14.49 6.73 1.47
C ARG A 37 -14.60 6.26 0.03
N LEU A 38 -15.80 5.79 -0.34
CA LEU A 38 -16.09 5.32 -1.70
C LEU A 38 -16.16 6.47 -2.72
N HIS A 39 -16.44 7.68 -2.26
CA HIS A 39 -16.52 8.86 -3.10
C HIS A 39 -15.60 9.95 -2.55
N ILE A 40 -14.98 10.67 -3.46
CA ILE A 40 -14.16 11.83 -3.14
C ILE A 40 -15.11 12.92 -2.65
N ASP A 41 -14.87 13.34 -1.41
CA ASP A 41 -15.63 14.36 -0.72
C ASP A 41 -14.70 15.57 -0.52
N GLU A 42 -15.19 16.75 -0.83
CA GLU A 42 -14.41 17.99 -0.70
C GLU A 42 -13.90 18.21 0.72
N SER A 43 -14.71 17.89 1.74
CA SER A 43 -14.30 18.03 3.14
C SER A 43 -13.14 17.11 3.50
N LEU A 44 -13.14 15.89 2.98
CA LEU A 44 -12.05 14.94 3.15
C LEU A 44 -10.76 15.44 2.47
N MET A 45 -10.87 15.97 1.26
CA MET A 45 -9.69 16.46 0.53
C MET A 45 -9.04 17.65 1.24
N VAL A 46 -9.84 18.57 1.74
CA VAL A 46 -9.35 19.70 2.57
C VAL A 46 -8.66 19.21 3.84
N GLU A 47 -9.23 18.23 4.54
CA GLU A 47 -8.64 17.62 5.73
C GLU A 47 -7.27 16.99 5.41
N LEU A 48 -7.18 16.23 4.33
CA LEU A 48 -5.93 15.60 3.90
C LEU A 48 -4.86 16.61 3.48
N GLU A 49 -5.24 17.69 2.80
CA GLU A 49 -4.35 18.79 2.46
C GLU A 49 -3.77 19.44 3.71
N GLN A 50 -4.61 19.66 4.73
CA GLN A 50 -4.19 20.23 6.02
C GLN A 50 -3.27 19.29 6.80
N ILE A 51 -3.60 18.00 6.89
CA ILE A 51 -2.75 16.98 7.52
C ILE A 51 -1.39 16.91 6.82
N LYS A 52 -1.39 16.86 5.48
CA LYS A 52 -0.15 16.85 4.70
C LYS A 52 0.70 18.10 4.94
N ALA A 53 0.09 19.28 4.94
CA ALA A 53 0.80 20.54 5.18
C ALA A 53 1.41 20.59 6.60
N ALA A 54 0.71 20.05 7.60
CA ALA A 54 1.17 20.01 8.98
C ALA A 54 2.30 19.02 9.23
N THR A 55 2.33 17.88 8.50
CA THR A 55 3.27 16.77 8.76
C THR A 55 4.42 16.70 7.77
N ASN A 56 4.27 17.30 6.59
CA ASN A 56 5.22 17.20 5.49
C ASN A 56 5.76 15.77 5.29
N PRO A 57 4.88 14.79 5.03
CA PRO A 57 5.25 13.38 5.02
C PRO A 57 6.24 13.07 3.90
N VAL A 58 7.17 12.15 4.17
CA VAL A 58 8.13 11.65 3.18
C VAL A 58 7.41 10.86 2.08
N GLU A 59 6.33 10.16 2.45
CA GLU A 59 5.53 9.34 1.55
C GLU A 59 4.04 9.64 1.72
N VAL A 60 3.36 9.76 0.59
CA VAL A 60 1.90 9.80 0.48
C VAL A 60 1.48 8.64 -0.40
N LEU A 61 0.96 7.58 0.21
CA LEU A 61 0.59 6.35 -0.48
C LEU A 61 -0.91 6.31 -0.74
N PHE A 62 -1.28 6.20 -2.01
CA PHE A 62 -2.66 5.96 -2.41
C PHE A 62 -2.93 4.46 -2.46
N VAL A 63 -3.91 4.01 -1.67
CA VAL A 63 -4.32 2.59 -1.63
C VAL A 63 -5.58 2.41 -2.47
N ALA A 64 -5.48 1.63 -3.53
CA ALA A 64 -6.57 1.39 -4.47
C ALA A 64 -6.92 -0.09 -4.59
N ASP A 65 -8.20 -0.37 -4.77
CA ASP A 65 -8.70 -1.69 -5.13
C ASP A 65 -8.59 -1.89 -6.66
N ALA A 66 -7.75 -2.83 -7.10
CA ALA A 66 -7.51 -3.10 -8.52
C ALA A 66 -8.77 -3.57 -9.26
N MET A 67 -9.75 -4.12 -8.53
CA MET A 67 -11.01 -4.61 -9.14
C MET A 67 -12.01 -3.50 -9.45
N THR A 68 -11.87 -2.31 -8.89
CA THR A 68 -12.78 -1.18 -9.15
C THR A 68 -12.55 -0.50 -10.51
N GLY A 69 -11.49 -0.89 -11.23
CA GLY A 69 -11.24 -0.46 -12.60
C GLY A 69 -11.11 1.05 -12.76
N GLN A 70 -11.96 1.65 -13.59
CA GLN A 70 -11.87 3.09 -13.91
C GLN A 70 -12.15 4.02 -12.75
N ASP A 71 -12.89 3.59 -11.73
CA ASP A 71 -13.14 4.41 -10.55
C ASP A 71 -11.87 4.57 -9.72
N ALA A 72 -11.06 3.51 -9.60
CA ALA A 72 -9.73 3.62 -8.99
C ALA A 72 -8.83 4.62 -9.74
N VAL A 73 -8.88 4.61 -11.08
CA VAL A 73 -8.07 5.50 -11.92
C VAL A 73 -8.47 6.98 -11.73
N LYS A 74 -9.78 7.26 -11.72
CA LYS A 74 -10.30 8.62 -11.48
C LYS A 74 -9.89 9.12 -10.09
N SER A 75 -10.10 8.29 -9.06
CA SER A 75 -9.72 8.63 -7.70
C SER A 75 -8.22 8.87 -7.57
N ALA A 76 -7.38 7.99 -8.15
CA ALA A 76 -5.93 8.15 -8.14
C ALA A 76 -5.47 9.48 -8.75
N LYS A 77 -6.08 9.86 -9.87
CA LYS A 77 -5.79 11.13 -10.55
C LYS A 77 -6.11 12.32 -9.64
N GLU A 78 -7.31 12.38 -9.08
CA GLU A 78 -7.76 13.49 -8.23
C GLU A 78 -6.94 13.59 -6.94
N PHE A 79 -6.67 12.47 -6.26
CA PHE A 79 -5.77 12.44 -5.11
C PHE A 79 -4.37 12.92 -5.47
N HIS A 80 -3.85 12.52 -6.64
CA HIS A 80 -2.54 12.96 -7.07
C HIS A 80 -2.48 14.46 -7.35
N GLU A 81 -3.48 15.00 -8.05
CA GLU A 81 -3.55 16.43 -8.39
C GLU A 81 -3.66 17.33 -7.15
N ARG A 82 -4.42 16.90 -6.13
CA ARG A 82 -4.67 17.72 -4.93
C ARG A 82 -3.68 17.45 -3.80
N ILE A 83 -3.40 16.19 -3.52
CA ILE A 83 -2.58 15.78 -2.38
C ILE A 83 -1.13 15.54 -2.79
N GLY A 84 -0.87 15.20 -4.06
CA GLY A 84 0.48 14.86 -4.52
C GLY A 84 0.93 13.51 -3.99
N VAL A 85 0.27 12.45 -4.46
CA VAL A 85 0.63 11.04 -4.19
C VAL A 85 2.07 10.78 -4.64
N THR A 86 2.86 10.07 -3.83
CA THR A 86 4.25 9.69 -4.12
C THR A 86 4.42 8.22 -4.49
N GLY A 87 3.40 7.42 -4.22
CA GLY A 87 3.38 6.00 -4.55
C GLY A 87 1.99 5.41 -4.42
N VAL A 88 1.79 4.25 -5.02
CA VAL A 88 0.50 3.54 -5.05
C VAL A 88 0.65 2.14 -4.49
N ILE A 89 -0.35 1.71 -3.74
CA ILE A 89 -0.54 0.32 -3.31
C ILE A 89 -1.81 -0.19 -4.00
N LEU A 90 -1.70 -1.30 -4.72
CA LEU A 90 -2.85 -1.95 -5.34
C LEU A 90 -3.26 -3.18 -4.55
N THR A 91 -4.49 -3.19 -4.06
CA THR A 91 -5.05 -4.35 -3.36
C THR A 91 -5.85 -5.24 -4.31
N LYS A 92 -6.13 -6.46 -3.88
CA LYS A 92 -6.94 -7.47 -4.63
C LYS A 92 -6.37 -7.82 -6.01
N MET A 93 -5.05 -7.80 -6.13
CA MET A 93 -4.37 -8.17 -7.37
C MET A 93 -4.47 -9.66 -7.70
N ASP A 94 -4.86 -10.49 -6.74
CA ASP A 94 -5.25 -11.89 -6.94
C ASP A 94 -6.53 -12.05 -7.78
N GLY A 95 -7.44 -11.07 -7.71
CA GLY A 95 -8.66 -11.02 -8.53
C GLY A 95 -8.50 -10.30 -9.88
N ASP A 96 -7.47 -9.47 -10.06
CA ASP A 96 -7.17 -8.76 -11.32
C ASP A 96 -6.29 -9.61 -12.24
N ALA A 97 -6.92 -10.45 -13.07
CA ALA A 97 -6.21 -11.36 -13.96
C ALA A 97 -5.29 -10.66 -14.98
N ARG A 98 -5.47 -9.37 -15.25
CA ARG A 98 -4.75 -8.65 -16.31
C ARG A 98 -3.92 -7.46 -15.87
N GLY A 99 -4.02 -7.03 -14.60
CA GLY A 99 -3.26 -5.88 -14.10
C GLY A 99 -3.55 -4.54 -14.79
N GLY A 100 -4.72 -4.41 -15.43
CA GLY A 100 -5.09 -3.21 -16.20
C GLY A 100 -5.16 -1.95 -15.36
N ALA A 101 -5.63 -2.06 -14.12
CA ALA A 101 -5.67 -0.95 -13.17
C ALA A 101 -4.27 -0.39 -12.90
N ALA A 102 -3.26 -1.26 -12.78
CA ALA A 102 -1.87 -0.86 -12.55
C ALA A 102 -1.34 0.07 -13.64
N LEU A 103 -1.55 -0.32 -14.92
CA LEU A 103 -1.11 0.50 -16.06
C LEU A 103 -1.82 1.85 -16.10
N SER A 104 -3.15 1.86 -15.95
CA SER A 104 -3.95 3.08 -16.02
C SER A 104 -3.63 4.06 -14.88
N ILE A 105 -3.46 3.56 -13.65
CA ILE A 105 -3.09 4.40 -12.50
C ILE A 105 -1.67 4.97 -12.68
N LYS A 106 -0.72 4.14 -13.15
CA LYS A 106 0.63 4.62 -13.45
C LYS A 106 0.62 5.71 -14.51
N GLU A 107 -0.20 5.57 -15.55
CA GLU A 107 -0.33 6.56 -16.63
C GLU A 107 -0.87 7.90 -16.11
N VAL A 108 -1.96 7.89 -15.33
CA VAL A 108 -2.60 9.15 -14.89
C VAL A 108 -1.87 9.84 -13.75
N THR A 109 -1.15 9.11 -12.90
CA THR A 109 -0.43 9.68 -11.75
C THR A 109 1.05 9.91 -12.03
N GLY A 110 1.65 9.20 -12.97
CA GLY A 110 3.11 9.17 -13.15
C GLY A 110 3.87 8.52 -11.99
N GLN A 111 3.19 8.14 -10.90
CA GLN A 111 3.82 7.66 -9.67
C GLN A 111 4.06 6.16 -9.68
N PRO A 112 5.10 5.66 -8.99
CA PRO A 112 5.38 4.24 -8.95
C PRO A 112 4.31 3.48 -8.14
N ILE A 113 3.93 2.29 -8.63
CA ILE A 113 3.29 1.32 -7.78
C ILE A 113 4.39 0.69 -6.94
N LYS A 114 4.24 0.74 -5.61
CA LYS A 114 5.26 0.27 -4.67
C LYS A 114 4.97 -1.13 -4.15
N PHE A 115 3.70 -1.40 -3.85
CA PHE A 115 3.26 -2.66 -3.28
C PHE A 115 1.98 -3.14 -3.94
N ILE A 116 1.77 -4.47 -3.86
CA ILE A 116 0.52 -5.14 -4.23
C ILE A 116 0.03 -6.03 -3.10
N GLY A 117 -1.28 -6.03 -2.89
CA GLY A 117 -1.96 -6.99 -2.02
C GLY A 117 -2.53 -8.12 -2.85
N VAL A 118 -2.09 -9.34 -2.57
CA VAL A 118 -2.49 -10.57 -3.27
C VAL A 118 -3.29 -11.52 -2.39
N GLY A 119 -3.80 -11.03 -1.29
CA GLY A 119 -4.61 -11.78 -0.33
C GLY A 119 -4.94 -10.95 0.91
N GLU A 120 -5.53 -11.58 1.93
CA GLU A 120 -6.04 -10.92 3.15
C GLU A 120 -5.04 -10.91 4.33
N LYS A 121 -3.97 -11.69 4.25
CA LYS A 121 -2.99 -11.81 5.32
C LYS A 121 -1.87 -10.77 5.17
N TYR A 122 -1.17 -10.47 6.26
CA TYR A 122 -0.07 -9.51 6.26
C TYR A 122 1.10 -9.92 5.34
N ASP A 123 1.35 -11.20 5.20
CA ASP A 123 2.35 -11.78 4.30
C ASP A 123 1.93 -11.75 2.82
N ALA A 124 0.69 -11.38 2.54
CA ALA A 124 0.17 -11.17 1.19
C ALA A 124 0.38 -9.74 0.65
N LEU A 125 1.11 -8.88 1.35
CA LEU A 125 1.58 -7.61 0.84
C LEU A 125 2.98 -7.80 0.24
N GLU A 126 3.07 -7.70 -1.08
CA GLU A 126 4.31 -7.93 -1.83
C GLU A 126 4.82 -6.62 -2.47
N PRO A 127 6.16 -6.44 -2.62
CA PRO A 127 6.68 -5.39 -3.47
C PRO A 127 6.20 -5.54 -4.92
N PHE A 128 6.00 -4.41 -5.60
CA PHE A 128 5.61 -4.43 -7.00
C PHE A 128 6.81 -4.67 -7.91
N TYR A 129 6.75 -5.73 -8.71
CA TYR A 129 7.76 -6.06 -9.71
C TYR A 129 7.19 -5.84 -11.12
N PRO A 130 7.56 -4.73 -11.83
CA PRO A 130 6.99 -4.38 -13.13
C PRO A 130 7.09 -5.49 -14.16
N ASP A 131 8.22 -6.18 -14.23
CA ASP A 131 8.47 -7.25 -15.20
C ASP A 131 7.53 -8.45 -15.02
N ARG A 132 7.23 -8.80 -13.75
CA ARG A 132 6.30 -9.91 -13.45
C ARG A 132 4.87 -9.55 -13.86
N ILE A 133 4.46 -8.32 -13.58
CA ILE A 133 3.12 -7.85 -13.97
C ILE A 133 3.01 -7.74 -15.49
N ALA A 134 4.04 -7.26 -16.18
CA ALA A 134 4.07 -7.23 -17.65
C ALA A 134 3.94 -8.62 -18.26
N GLN A 135 4.67 -9.61 -17.74
CA GLN A 135 4.56 -11.00 -18.19
C GLN A 135 3.16 -11.58 -17.96
N ARG A 136 2.56 -11.27 -16.81
CA ARG A 136 1.19 -11.67 -16.47
C ARG A 136 0.16 -11.07 -17.43
N ILE A 137 0.29 -9.77 -17.76
CA ILE A 137 -0.57 -9.06 -18.73
C ILE A 137 -0.45 -9.70 -20.12
N LEU A 138 0.76 -10.07 -20.53
CA LEU A 138 1.04 -10.70 -21.82
C LEU A 138 0.64 -12.20 -21.87
N GLY A 139 0.13 -12.75 -20.78
CA GLY A 139 -0.26 -14.17 -20.71
C GLY A 139 0.91 -15.15 -20.67
N MET A 140 2.13 -14.67 -20.38
CA MET A 140 3.33 -15.51 -20.31
C MET A 140 3.46 -16.30 -19.01
N GLY A 141 2.57 -16.08 -18.05
CA GLY A 141 2.61 -16.69 -16.72
C GLY A 141 3.72 -16.12 -15.83
N ASP A 142 3.55 -16.19 -14.53
CA ASP A 142 4.57 -15.78 -13.56
C ASP A 142 5.39 -17.00 -13.11
N VAL A 143 6.24 -17.49 -14.00
CA VAL A 143 7.11 -18.67 -13.75
C VAL A 143 8.12 -18.35 -12.63
N LEU A 144 8.60 -17.10 -12.53
CA LEU A 144 9.58 -16.71 -11.52
C LEU A 144 8.98 -16.76 -10.11
N SER A 145 7.78 -16.21 -9.90
CA SER A 145 7.09 -16.29 -8.61
C SER A 145 6.80 -17.73 -8.21
N LEU A 146 6.50 -18.61 -9.17
CA LEU A 146 6.28 -20.02 -8.89
C LEU A 146 7.58 -20.69 -8.42
N VAL A 147 8.69 -20.44 -9.11
CA VAL A 147 10.00 -20.98 -8.74
C VAL A 147 10.44 -20.50 -7.36
N GLU A 148 10.30 -19.20 -7.06
CA GLU A 148 10.65 -18.64 -5.75
C GLU A 148 9.80 -19.24 -4.61
N LYS A 149 8.49 -19.39 -4.79
CA LYS A 149 7.61 -20.03 -3.81
C LYS A 149 8.00 -21.48 -3.54
N VAL A 150 8.28 -22.25 -4.60
CA VAL A 150 8.74 -23.62 -4.46
C VAL A 150 10.09 -23.69 -3.75
N GLN A 151 11.01 -22.78 -4.06
CA GLN A 151 12.34 -22.74 -3.44
C GLN A 151 12.25 -22.38 -1.95
N ALA A 152 11.43 -21.39 -1.57
CA ALA A 152 11.19 -21.02 -0.19
C ALA A 152 10.58 -22.18 0.64
N GLU A 153 9.62 -22.93 0.08
CA GLU A 153 9.03 -24.10 0.75
C GLU A 153 10.05 -25.26 0.91
N VAL A 154 10.96 -25.42 -0.04
CA VAL A 154 12.02 -26.45 0.06
C VAL A 154 13.01 -26.08 1.13
N ASP A 155 13.47 -24.82 1.16
CA ASP A 155 14.42 -24.32 2.15
C ASP A 155 13.86 -24.41 3.58
N GLU A 156 12.56 -24.11 3.78
CA GLU A 156 11.89 -24.24 5.08
C GLU A 156 11.82 -25.70 5.53
N LYS A 157 11.46 -26.63 4.64
CA LYS A 157 11.40 -28.05 4.93
C LYS A 157 12.78 -28.64 5.24
N ASP A 158 13.81 -28.18 4.54
CA ASP A 158 15.18 -28.63 4.80
C ASP A 158 15.75 -28.05 6.11
N ALA A 159 15.43 -26.79 6.44
CA ALA A 159 15.76 -26.20 7.73
C ALA A 159 15.11 -26.96 8.90
N LEU A 160 13.82 -27.30 8.78
CA LEU A 160 13.11 -28.10 9.78
C LEU A 160 13.65 -29.53 9.92
N ARG A 161 14.10 -30.14 8.81
CA ARG A 161 14.75 -31.46 8.84
C ARG A 161 16.12 -31.42 9.53
N LEU A 162 16.90 -30.37 9.28
CA LEU A 162 18.19 -30.15 9.95
C LEU A 162 18.01 -29.94 11.46
N GLN A 163 17.05 -29.12 11.86
CA GLN A 163 16.74 -28.86 13.26
C GLN A 163 16.33 -30.14 14.02
N LYS A 164 15.52 -31.01 13.37
CA LYS A 164 15.15 -32.34 13.95
C LYS A 164 16.29 -33.33 14.04
N LYS A 165 17.36 -33.17 13.25
CA LYS A 165 18.56 -34.04 13.32
C LYS A 165 19.58 -33.58 14.36
N LEU A 166 19.49 -32.31 14.78
CA LEU A 166 20.40 -31.71 15.77
C LEU A 166 19.81 -31.69 17.18
N ALA A 167 18.55 -32.03 17.37
CA ALA A 167 17.86 -32.22 18.65
C ALA A 167 17.81 -33.72 19.00
#